data_1258a689d339f8dfa5ed93ce849145d7
#
_entry.id   1258a689d339f8dfa5ed93ce849145d7
#
_cell.length_a   1.000
_cell.length_b   1.000
_cell.length_c   1.000
_cell.angle_alpha   90.00
_cell.angle_beta   90.00
_cell.angle_gamma   90.00
#
_symmetry.space_group_name_H-M   'P 1'
#
loop_
_entity.id
_entity.type
_entity.pdbx_description
1 polymer ?
#
loop_
_entity_poly.entity_id
_entity_poly.type
_entity_poly.pdbx_seq_one_letter_code
_entity_poly.pdbx_strand_id
1 'polypeptide(L)'
;MNDTKIIPINITDQAKEQVNNALTIKGIPDNYFLRIGLRGGACSATYFIGFDKLEDNDELHEIDGLNIGLLIKRPHLMYLMGVELDFEEEGNGYTFNKLSY
;
A
#
# COMPACT_ATOMS: atom_id res chain seq x y z
N MET A 1 -7.78 8.10 23.19
CA MET A 1 -7.65 8.29 22.79
C MET A 1 -7.24 8.44 21.66
N ASN A 2 -6.83 8.56 21.15
CA ASN A 2 -6.51 8.74 20.08
C ASN A 2 -5.38 8.18 19.64
N ASP A 3 -5.35 7.10 19.34
CA ASP A 3 -4.42 6.39 18.81
C ASP A 3 -4.37 6.58 17.43
N THR A 4 -4.00 7.62 16.86
CA THR A 4 -3.92 7.81 15.48
C THR A 4 -2.65 7.21 15.00
N LYS A 5 -2.70 6.18 14.24
CA LYS A 5 -1.54 5.62 13.59
C LYS A 5 -1.09 6.56 12.50
N ILE A 6 0.21 6.77 12.43
CA ILE A 6 0.78 7.54 11.34
C ILE A 6 0.85 6.63 10.13
N ILE A 7 0.29 7.05 9.03
CA ILE A 7 0.33 6.31 7.79
C ILE A 7 1.61 6.71 7.06
N PRO A 8 2.56 5.82 6.89
CA PRO A 8 3.87 6.20 6.35
C PRO A 8 3.87 6.52 4.87
N ILE A 9 2.95 5.94 4.13
CA ILE A 9 2.90 6.08 2.69
C ILE A 9 1.73 6.96 2.28
N ASN A 10 1.92 7.76 1.25
CA ASN A 10 0.84 8.56 0.68
C ASN A 10 0.27 7.84 -0.54
N ILE A 11 -1.04 7.72 -0.64
CA ILE A 11 -1.70 7.05 -1.75
C ILE A 11 -2.54 8.08 -2.49
N THR A 12 -2.28 8.29 -3.77
CA THR A 12 -3.01 9.29 -4.55
C THR A 12 -4.43 8.82 -4.80
N ASP A 13 -5.30 9.75 -5.15
CA ASP A 13 -6.69 9.42 -5.48
C ASP A 13 -6.77 8.48 -6.67
N GLN A 14 -5.90 8.64 -7.65
CA GLN A 14 -5.86 7.75 -8.81
C GLN A 14 -5.50 6.34 -8.40
N ALA A 15 -4.54 6.19 -7.50
CA ALA A 15 -4.15 4.87 -7.03
C ALA A 15 -5.28 4.24 -6.22
N LYS A 16 -5.97 5.02 -5.38
CA LYS A 16 -7.11 4.51 -4.62
C LYS A 16 -8.21 4.03 -5.53
N GLU A 17 -8.50 4.79 -6.57
CA GLU A 17 -9.54 4.44 -7.52
C GLU A 17 -9.19 3.14 -8.23
N GLN A 18 -7.93 2.99 -8.63
CA GLN A 18 -7.49 1.79 -9.31
C GLN A 18 -7.61 0.56 -8.41
N VAL A 19 -7.23 0.68 -7.13
CA VAL A 19 -7.36 -0.42 -6.17
C VAL A 19 -8.83 -0.78 -5.98
N ASN A 20 -9.68 0.24 -5.80
CA ASN A 20 -11.10 0.00 -5.59
C ASN A 20 -11.74 -0.69 -6.80
N ASN A 21 -11.33 -0.31 -7.99
CA ASN A 21 -11.81 -0.96 -9.21
C ASN A 21 -11.37 -2.43 -9.27
N ALA A 22 -10.13 -2.70 -8.88
CA ALA A 22 -9.62 -4.07 -8.87
C ALA A 22 -10.41 -4.95 -7.90
N LEU A 23 -10.87 -4.38 -6.79
CA LEU A 23 -11.66 -5.14 -5.83
C LEU A 23 -12.95 -5.66 -6.44
N THR A 24 -13.60 -4.84 -7.25
CA THR A 24 -14.87 -5.25 -7.87
C THR A 24 -14.66 -6.24 -9.00
N ILE A 25 -13.55 -6.13 -9.72
CA ILE A 25 -13.29 -6.97 -10.86
C ILE A 25 -12.75 -8.34 -10.44
N LYS A 26 -11.86 -8.37 -9.47
CA LYS A 26 -11.14 -9.60 -9.15
C LYS A 26 -11.81 -10.47 -8.12
N GLY A 27 -12.81 -9.97 -7.44
CA GLY A 27 -13.51 -10.78 -6.43
C GLY A 27 -12.58 -11.19 -5.28
N ILE A 28 -11.91 -10.23 -4.70
CA ILE A 28 -10.97 -10.48 -3.62
C ILE A 28 -11.70 -11.05 -2.39
N PRO A 29 -11.22 -12.14 -1.79
CA PRO A 29 -11.88 -12.71 -0.62
C PRO A 29 -11.88 -11.73 0.56
N ASP A 30 -12.85 -11.92 1.44
CA ASP A 30 -13.07 -11.00 2.58
C ASP A 30 -11.89 -10.93 3.54
N ASN A 31 -11.09 -11.96 3.63
CA ASN A 31 -9.96 -12.00 4.55
C ASN A 31 -8.66 -11.49 3.91
N TYR A 32 -8.74 -10.89 2.74
CA TYR A 32 -7.58 -10.32 2.08
C TYR A 32 -7.58 -8.81 2.24
N PHE A 33 -6.38 -8.25 2.19
CA PHE A 33 -6.15 -6.82 2.35
C PHE A 33 -5.16 -6.36 1.27
N LEU A 34 -5.00 -5.06 1.12
CA LEU A 34 -3.99 -4.52 0.23
C LEU A 34 -2.65 -4.53 0.96
N ARG A 35 -1.66 -5.16 0.39
CA ARG A 35 -0.33 -5.19 0.99
C ARG A 35 0.64 -4.33 0.19
N ILE A 36 1.33 -3.43 0.86
CA ILE A 36 2.40 -2.65 0.28
C ILE A 36 3.66 -2.93 1.09
N GLY A 37 4.76 -3.18 0.44
CA GLY A 37 5.99 -3.49 1.14
C GLY A 37 7.21 -3.49 0.24
N LEU A 38 8.24 -4.14 0.72
CA LEU A 38 9.50 -4.25 0.04
C LEU A 38 9.84 -5.71 -0.20
N ARG A 39 10.52 -5.96 -1.29
CA ARG A 39 10.95 -7.28 -1.67
C ARG A 39 12.40 -7.21 -2.10
N GLY A 40 13.18 -8.24 -1.83
CA GLY A 40 14.57 -8.32 -2.25
C GLY A 40 15.53 -8.04 -1.12
N GLY A 41 16.81 -8.10 -1.42
CA GLY A 41 17.85 -7.89 -0.44
C GLY A 41 18.21 -6.44 -0.25
N ALA A 42 19.15 -6.20 0.64
CA ALA A 42 19.50 -4.85 1.05
C ALA A 42 19.96 -3.96 -0.09
N CYS A 43 20.60 -4.52 -1.08
CA CYS A 43 21.12 -3.73 -2.18
C CYS A 43 20.16 -3.58 -3.34
N SER A 44 19.08 -4.35 -3.35
CA SER A 44 18.17 -4.34 -4.49
C SER A 44 16.73 -4.43 -4.09
N ALA A 45 16.39 -3.88 -2.94
CA ALA A 45 15.01 -3.91 -2.49
C ALA A 45 14.13 -3.11 -3.44
N THR A 46 12.96 -3.64 -3.75
CA THR A 46 11.99 -2.96 -4.60
C THR A 46 10.66 -2.91 -3.88
N TYR A 47 9.90 -1.89 -4.18
CA TYR A 47 8.55 -1.78 -3.64
C TYR A 47 7.62 -2.75 -4.36
N PHE A 48 6.61 -3.23 -3.66
CA PHE A 48 5.58 -4.04 -4.31
C PHE A 48 4.21 -3.73 -3.73
N ILE A 49 3.17 -4.08 -4.50
CA ILE A 49 1.78 -3.94 -4.10
C ILE A 49 1.04 -5.21 -4.51
N GLY A 50 0.14 -5.67 -3.68
CA GLY A 50 -0.66 -6.86 -3.99
C GLY A 50 -1.74 -7.05 -2.95
N PHE A 51 -2.47 -8.16 -3.06
CA PHE A 51 -3.49 -8.52 -2.08
C PHE A 51 -2.99 -9.72 -1.28
N ASP A 52 -3.20 -9.68 0.02
CA ASP A 52 -2.64 -10.71 0.89
C ASP A 52 -3.43 -10.80 2.20
N LYS A 53 -3.17 -11.82 2.96
CA LYS A 53 -3.78 -12.03 4.26
C LYS A 53 -2.94 -11.38 5.34
N LEU A 54 -3.60 -11.07 6.45
CA LEU A 54 -2.92 -10.53 7.62
C LEU A 54 -1.94 -11.56 8.17
N GLU A 55 -0.73 -11.13 8.45
CA GLU A 55 0.32 -11.97 9.04
C GLU A 55 0.86 -11.31 10.30
N ASP A 56 1.68 -12.05 11.03
CA ASP A 56 2.37 -11.49 12.20
C ASP A 56 3.23 -10.33 11.75
N ASN A 57 3.40 -9.35 12.58
CA ASN A 57 4.17 -8.14 12.30
C ASN A 57 3.53 -7.20 11.29
N ASP A 58 2.30 -7.48 10.87
CA ASP A 58 1.58 -6.53 10.02
C ASP A 58 0.90 -5.46 10.85
N GLU A 59 0.91 -4.25 10.34
CA GLU A 59 0.02 -3.19 10.82
C GLU A 59 -1.07 -3.01 9.82
N LEU A 60 -2.31 -2.94 10.30
CA LEU A 60 -3.47 -2.72 9.46
C LEU A 60 -3.90 -1.26 9.59
N HIS A 61 -3.99 -0.60 8.47
CA HIS A 61 -4.39 0.81 8.43
C HIS A 61 -5.65 0.96 7.61
N GLU A 62 -6.51 1.86 8.04
CA GLU A 62 -7.68 2.24 7.25
C GLU A 62 -7.40 3.58 6.61
N ILE A 63 -7.55 3.65 5.31
CA ILE A 63 -7.22 4.82 4.52
C ILE A 63 -8.50 5.41 3.95
N ASP A 64 -8.71 6.70 4.14
CA ASP A 64 -9.84 7.39 3.58
C ASP A 64 -9.87 7.22 2.08
N GLY A 65 -11.01 6.81 1.55
CA GLY A 65 -11.17 6.62 0.12
C GLY A 65 -10.74 5.27 -0.41
N LEU A 66 -10.16 4.42 0.44
CA LEU A 66 -9.76 3.10 0.03
C LEU A 66 -10.73 2.08 0.64
N ASN A 67 -11.30 1.23 -0.19
CA ASN A 67 -12.36 0.31 0.23
C ASN A 67 -11.84 -1.00 0.80
N ILE A 68 -10.57 -1.04 1.16
CA ILE A 68 -9.93 -2.20 1.73
C ILE A 68 -8.85 -1.73 2.69
N GLY A 69 -8.58 -2.50 3.72
CA GLY A 69 -7.52 -2.16 4.66
C GLY A 69 -6.14 -2.34 4.04
N LEU A 70 -5.19 -1.58 4.52
CA LEU A 70 -3.81 -1.60 4.06
C LEU A 70 -2.92 -2.29 5.07
N LEU A 71 -2.16 -3.29 4.64
CA LEU A 71 -1.20 -4.01 5.46
C LEU A 71 0.20 -3.54 5.14
N ILE A 72 0.95 -3.20 6.17
CA ILE A 72 2.38 -2.90 6.03
C ILE A 72 3.10 -3.64 7.14
N LYS A 73 4.11 -4.43 6.79
CA LYS A 73 4.92 -5.09 7.81
C LYS A 73 5.74 -4.06 8.58
N ARG A 74 5.79 -4.20 9.89
CA ARG A 74 6.50 -3.23 10.75
C ARG A 74 7.92 -2.96 10.30
N PRO A 75 8.71 -3.98 9.91
CA PRO A 75 10.08 -3.67 9.45
C PRO A 75 10.13 -2.82 8.19
N HIS A 76 9.03 -2.73 7.44
CA HIS A 76 9.00 -1.94 6.20
C HIS A 76 8.54 -0.50 6.41
N LEU A 77 8.01 -0.18 7.59
CA LEU A 77 7.39 1.13 7.81
C LEU A 77 8.35 2.28 7.50
N MET A 78 9.55 2.20 8.02
CA MET A 78 10.49 3.31 7.84
C MET A 78 10.90 3.49 6.38
N TYR A 79 10.87 2.43 5.59
CA TYR A 79 11.26 2.52 4.19
C TYR A 79 10.15 3.09 3.31
N LEU A 80 8.93 3.09 3.82
CA LEU A 80 7.79 3.64 3.09
C LEU A 80 7.50 5.09 3.46
N MET A 81 8.16 5.61 4.48
CA MET A 81 7.95 7.00 4.87
C MET A 81 8.40 7.92 3.76
N GLY A 82 7.54 8.86 3.38
CA GLY A 82 7.84 9.78 2.30
C GLY A 82 7.68 9.20 0.91
N VAL A 83 7.12 8.00 0.80
CA VAL A 83 6.86 7.40 -0.52
C VAL A 83 5.42 7.68 -0.92
N GLU A 84 5.21 7.96 -2.19
CA GLU A 84 3.88 8.17 -2.74
C GLU A 84 3.56 7.05 -3.72
N LEU A 85 2.46 6.35 -3.49
CA LEU A 85 1.93 5.38 -4.43
C LEU A 85 0.97 6.08 -5.36
N ASP A 86 1.24 6.01 -6.65
CA ASP A 86 0.41 6.60 -7.68
C ASP A 86 0.08 5.56 -8.74
N PHE A 87 -0.86 5.83 -9.59
CA PHE A 87 -1.18 4.97 -10.72
C PHE A 87 -1.19 5.81 -11.99
N GLU A 88 -0.43 5.36 -12.97
CA GLU A 88 -0.33 6.06 -14.25
C GLU A 88 -1.09 5.29 -15.32
N GLU A 89 -2.14 5.88 -15.83
CA GLU A 89 -2.95 5.22 -16.83
C GLU A 89 -2.18 4.98 -18.12
N GLU A 90 -1.36 5.91 -18.51
CA GLU A 90 -0.58 5.77 -19.73
C GLU A 90 0.41 4.64 -19.63
N GLY A 91 1.07 4.51 -18.52
CA GLY A 91 1.97 3.41 -18.28
C GLY A 91 1.27 2.15 -17.80
N ASN A 92 -0.02 2.26 -17.49
CA ASN A 92 -0.86 1.17 -17.00
C ASN A 92 -0.22 0.49 -15.79
N GLY A 93 0.25 1.23 -14.84
CA GLY A 93 0.89 0.65 -13.70
C GLY A 93 1.00 1.55 -12.50
N TYR A 94 1.25 0.92 -11.37
CA TYR A 94 1.50 1.63 -10.14
C TYR A 94 2.94 2.12 -10.11
N THR A 95 3.13 3.30 -9.55
CA THR A 95 4.46 3.86 -9.37
C THR A 95 4.67 4.22 -7.91
N PHE A 96 5.90 4.06 -7.46
CA PHE A 96 6.31 4.42 -6.11
C PHE A 96 7.34 5.54 -6.23
N ASN A 97 6.98 6.71 -5.74
CA ASN A 97 7.84 7.88 -5.88
C ASN A 97 8.27 8.37 -4.51
N LYS A 98 9.55 8.46 -4.29
CA LYS A 98 10.04 8.97 -3.02
C LYS A 98 9.98 10.48 -3.05
N LEU A 99 9.24 11.05 -2.11
CA LEU A 99 9.14 12.48 -2.02
C LEU A 99 10.42 13.03 -1.39
N SER A 100 10.90 14.13 -1.93
CA SER A 100 12.12 14.71 -1.46
C SER A 100 11.83 15.80 -0.48
N TYR A 101 12.64 15.99 0.49
CA TYR A 101 12.48 17.05 1.47
C TYR A 101 13.60 18.05 1.35
#